data_d3dd1abb8e7f7d478235f57c1fceb9b7
#
_entry.id   d3dd1abb8e7f7d478235f57c1fceb9b7
#
_cell.length_a   1.000
_cell.length_b   1.000
_cell.length_c   1.000
_cell.angle_alpha   90.00
_cell.angle_beta   90.00
_cell.angle_gamma   90.00
#
_symmetry.space_group_name_H-M   'P 1'
#
loop_
_entity.id
_entity.type
_entity.pdbx_description
1 polymer ?
#
loop_
_entity_poly.entity_id
_entity_poly.type
_entity_poly.pdbx_seq_one_letter_code
_entity_poly.pdbx_strand_id
1 'polypeptide(L)'
;INNIYINDDIVDIFISKLGFSLIRTHKCIEVLLNLNRDDISLSDELKFPVEDVTFYARPVENENGIDSLDTWHRNAVLNLVNIKTPVIYKSAGIDTLGINNIKFYEETPVFNSFKLSVNGGSTHGTDVPLFYQSYLPYAAGKNITGNNNHTYFISYNLFPKEYQPSGYVNMTKSRDIYFSYSSNLIENHTPVKLYLHATAINFLVYNNVTACLNFAK
;
A
#
# COMPACT_ATOMS: atom_id res chain seq x y z
N ILE A 1 -12.95 -19.93 -11.05
CA ILE A 1 -14.01 -20.11 -10.03
C ILE A 1 -14.32 -21.58 -10.05
N ASN A 2 -14.03 -22.29 -8.95
CA ASN A 2 -14.41 -23.68 -8.80
C ASN A 2 -15.83 -23.72 -8.21
N ASN A 3 -16.80 -24.12 -8.99
CA ASN A 3 -18.15 -24.36 -8.50
C ASN A 3 -18.16 -25.70 -7.75
N ILE A 4 -18.42 -25.66 -6.46
CA ILE A 4 -18.66 -26.86 -5.67
C ILE A 4 -20.17 -27.11 -5.71
N TYR A 5 -20.58 -28.17 -6.36
CA TYR A 5 -21.97 -28.63 -6.38
C TYR A 5 -22.22 -29.46 -5.12
N ILE A 6 -23.12 -28.97 -4.29
CA ILE A 6 -23.59 -29.67 -3.08
C ILE A 6 -25.02 -30.14 -3.36
N ASN A 7 -25.40 -31.28 -2.81
CA ASN A 7 -26.77 -31.81 -2.93
C ASN A 7 -27.77 -30.80 -2.38
N ASP A 8 -28.90 -30.61 -3.07
CA ASP A 8 -29.94 -29.64 -2.75
C ASP A 8 -30.47 -29.81 -1.31
N ASP A 9 -30.61 -31.07 -0.83
CA ASP A 9 -31.03 -31.36 0.55
C ASP A 9 -30.05 -30.78 1.59
N ILE A 10 -28.75 -30.78 1.28
CA ILE A 10 -27.72 -30.19 2.14
C ILE A 10 -27.77 -28.67 2.06
N VAL A 11 -27.99 -28.14 0.87
CA VAL A 11 -28.15 -26.69 0.65
C VAL A 11 -29.35 -26.18 1.47
N ASP A 12 -30.48 -26.87 1.43
CA ASP A 12 -31.69 -26.50 2.18
C ASP A 12 -31.47 -26.54 3.69
N ILE A 13 -30.71 -27.50 4.21
CA ILE A 13 -30.34 -27.56 5.63
C ILE A 13 -29.45 -26.38 6.03
N PHE A 14 -28.49 -26.00 5.17
CA PHE A 14 -27.64 -24.83 5.44
C PHE A 14 -28.39 -23.53 5.32
N ILE A 15 -29.27 -23.40 4.31
CA ILE A 15 -30.06 -22.20 4.05
C ILE A 15 -31.16 -22.01 5.10
N SER A 16 -31.72 -23.09 5.66
CA SER A 16 -32.82 -23.02 6.63
C SER A 16 -32.45 -22.47 8.01
N LYS A 17 -31.17 -22.33 8.30
CA LYS A 17 -30.68 -21.79 9.58
C LYS A 17 -29.98 -20.46 9.37
N LEU A 18 -30.12 -19.59 10.36
CA LEU A 18 -29.27 -18.40 10.42
C LEU A 18 -27.82 -18.84 10.53
N GLY A 19 -27.06 -18.57 9.50
CA GLY A 19 -25.64 -18.86 9.46
C GLY A 19 -24.79 -17.60 9.43
N PHE A 20 -23.56 -17.71 9.88
CA PHE A 20 -22.56 -16.68 9.70
C PHE A 20 -21.24 -17.30 9.28
N SER A 21 -20.53 -16.60 8.42
CA SER A 21 -19.20 -16.98 7.99
C SER A 21 -18.25 -15.81 8.18
N LEU A 22 -17.08 -16.08 8.71
CA LEU A 22 -16.01 -15.10 8.81
C LEU A 22 -15.36 -14.96 7.43
N ILE A 23 -15.30 -13.74 6.93
CA ILE A 23 -14.69 -13.44 5.64
C ILE A 23 -13.71 -12.28 5.77
N ARG A 24 -12.78 -12.19 4.85
CA ARG A 24 -11.94 -11.01 4.64
C ARG A 24 -12.50 -10.16 3.51
N THR A 25 -12.58 -8.88 3.77
CA THR A 25 -12.96 -7.88 2.77
C THR A 25 -11.80 -6.93 2.56
N HIS A 26 -11.69 -6.41 1.35
CA HIS A 26 -10.65 -5.47 0.98
C HIS A 26 -11.27 -4.12 0.65
N LYS A 27 -10.74 -3.06 1.25
CA LYS A 27 -11.11 -1.68 0.96
C LYS A 27 -9.93 -0.97 0.32
N CYS A 28 -10.19 -0.36 -0.84
CA CYS A 28 -9.22 0.52 -1.49
C CYS A 28 -9.65 1.98 -1.28
N ILE A 29 -8.73 2.81 -0.86
CA ILE A 29 -8.89 4.24 -0.64
C ILE A 29 -7.88 4.95 -1.51
N GLU A 30 -8.34 5.94 -2.27
CA GLU A 30 -7.50 6.78 -3.12
C GLU A 30 -7.66 8.24 -2.69
N VAL A 31 -6.56 8.90 -2.40
CA VAL A 31 -6.55 10.30 -1.94
C VAL A 31 -5.47 11.08 -2.67
N LEU A 32 -5.83 12.25 -3.22
CA LEU A 32 -4.85 13.19 -3.77
C LEU A 32 -4.16 13.93 -2.61
N LEU A 33 -2.83 13.86 -2.57
CA LEU A 33 -2.02 14.54 -1.57
C LEU A 33 -1.77 15.98 -2.00
N ASN A 34 -2.02 16.91 -1.09
CA ASN A 34 -1.89 18.33 -1.33
C ASN A 34 -0.94 18.98 -0.31
N LEU A 35 -0.25 20.03 -0.74
CA LEU A 35 0.70 20.84 0.05
C LEU A 35 0.19 21.34 1.41
N ASN A 36 -1.10 21.55 1.54
CA ASN A 36 -1.68 22.23 2.70
C ASN A 36 -2.13 21.27 3.81
N ARG A 37 -1.84 19.99 3.70
CA ARG A 37 -2.27 18.99 4.68
C ARG A 37 -1.19 17.94 4.87
N ASP A 38 -0.61 17.96 6.04
CA ASP A 38 0.30 16.90 6.50
C ASP A 38 -0.46 15.68 7.01
N ASP A 39 -1.79 15.82 7.19
CA ASP A 39 -2.67 14.80 7.75
C ASP A 39 -3.87 14.53 6.84
N ILE A 40 -4.16 13.26 6.62
CA ILE A 40 -5.34 12.79 5.90
C ILE A 40 -6.25 12.08 6.89
N SER A 41 -7.51 12.51 6.96
CA SER A 41 -8.51 11.79 7.73
C SER A 41 -9.00 10.56 6.95
N LEU A 42 -8.87 9.39 7.56
CA LEU A 42 -9.37 8.11 7.07
C LEU A 42 -10.59 7.62 7.88
N SER A 43 -11.11 8.49 8.76
CA SER A 43 -12.14 8.12 9.73
C SER A 43 -13.46 7.68 9.13
N ASP A 44 -13.78 8.15 7.92
CA ASP A 44 -15.00 7.76 7.23
C ASP A 44 -14.82 6.51 6.37
N GLU A 45 -13.61 6.21 5.98
CA GLU A 45 -13.30 5.13 5.06
C GLU A 45 -12.90 3.82 5.77
N LEU A 46 -12.20 3.92 6.91
CA LEU A 46 -11.70 2.77 7.65
C LEU A 46 -12.57 2.44 8.88
N LYS A 47 -13.86 2.15 8.66
CA LYS A 47 -14.78 1.75 9.76
C LYS A 47 -14.98 0.24 9.86
N PHE A 48 -13.86 -0.49 9.95
CA PHE A 48 -13.83 -1.95 9.99
C PHE A 48 -12.84 -2.45 11.04
N PRO A 49 -12.93 -3.73 11.44
CA PRO A 49 -11.84 -4.43 12.11
C PRO A 49 -10.72 -4.70 11.09
N VAL A 50 -9.67 -3.90 11.11
CA VAL A 50 -8.55 -3.95 10.14
C VAL A 50 -7.46 -4.89 10.62
N GLU A 51 -7.09 -5.86 9.78
CA GLU A 51 -6.01 -6.81 10.02
C GLU A 51 -4.67 -6.29 9.51
N ASP A 52 -4.65 -5.76 8.30
CA ASP A 52 -3.45 -5.19 7.67
C ASP A 52 -3.79 -4.03 6.74
N VAL A 53 -2.79 -3.21 6.50
CA VAL A 53 -2.86 -2.08 5.57
C VAL A 53 -1.63 -2.11 4.69
N THR A 54 -1.83 -2.10 3.39
CA THR A 54 -0.78 -1.87 2.40
C THR A 54 -1.02 -0.54 1.74
N PHE A 55 -0.01 0.30 1.65
CA PHE A 55 -0.16 1.60 1.01
C PHE A 55 1.08 1.99 0.21
N TYR A 56 0.87 2.82 -0.77
CA TYR A 56 1.91 3.44 -1.60
C TYR A 56 1.42 4.78 -2.12
N ALA A 57 2.36 5.63 -2.47
CA ALA A 57 2.03 6.90 -3.12
C ALA A 57 2.68 6.94 -4.51
N ARG A 58 1.91 7.40 -5.49
CA ARG A 58 2.34 7.46 -6.88
C ARG A 58 2.25 8.87 -7.41
N PRO A 59 3.30 9.40 -8.04
CA PRO A 59 3.21 10.65 -8.80
C PRO A 59 2.16 10.53 -9.91
N VAL A 60 1.32 11.56 -10.05
CA VAL A 60 0.24 11.57 -11.07
C VAL A 60 0.83 11.52 -12.49
N GLU A 61 2.02 12.04 -12.69
CA GLU A 61 2.74 11.96 -13.96
C GLU A 61 3.01 10.53 -14.42
N ASN A 62 3.25 9.62 -13.45
CA ASN A 62 3.46 8.20 -13.76
C ASN A 62 2.18 7.49 -14.24
N GLU A 63 1.00 8.06 -13.98
CA GLU A 63 -0.29 7.47 -14.39
C GLU A 63 -0.75 7.96 -15.76
N ASN A 64 -0.52 9.23 -16.06
CA ASN A 64 -1.17 9.93 -17.17
C ASN A 64 -0.24 10.28 -18.33
N GLY A 65 1.06 10.06 -18.23
CA GLY A 65 2.03 10.40 -19.27
C GLY A 65 2.01 9.44 -20.45
N ILE A 66 2.23 9.96 -21.66
CA ILE A 66 2.44 9.13 -22.87
C ILE A 66 3.71 8.27 -22.69
N ASP A 67 4.68 8.80 -21.97
CA ASP A 67 5.93 8.11 -21.59
C ASP A 67 5.75 7.20 -20.34
N SER A 68 4.53 7.07 -19.83
CA SER A 68 4.19 6.28 -18.64
C SER A 68 4.28 4.78 -18.86
N LEU A 69 4.50 4.30 -20.07
CA LEU A 69 4.61 2.88 -20.37
C LEU A 69 5.67 2.16 -19.52
N ASP A 70 6.75 2.87 -19.16
CA ASP A 70 7.82 2.32 -18.31
C ASP A 70 7.72 2.77 -16.85
N THR A 71 6.86 3.74 -16.52
CA THR A 71 6.78 4.35 -15.18
C THR A 71 5.48 4.07 -14.44
N TRP A 72 4.45 3.55 -15.11
CA TRP A 72 3.12 3.31 -14.54
C TRP A 72 3.14 2.44 -13.27
N HIS A 73 4.12 1.56 -13.13
CA HIS A 73 4.29 0.66 -11.99
C HIS A 73 5.17 1.23 -10.88
N ARG A 74 5.74 2.44 -11.06
CA ARG A 74 6.69 3.03 -10.12
C ARG A 74 6.01 3.96 -9.13
N ASN A 75 6.28 3.74 -7.86
CA ASN A 75 5.77 4.56 -6.74
C ASN A 75 6.86 5.53 -6.25
N ALA A 76 7.62 6.09 -7.18
CA ALA A 76 8.71 7.01 -6.93
C ALA A 76 8.84 7.99 -8.11
N VAL A 77 9.50 9.11 -7.87
CA VAL A 77 9.93 10.02 -8.93
C VAL A 77 11.26 9.56 -9.49
N LEU A 78 11.37 9.54 -10.81
CA LEU A 78 12.61 9.20 -11.52
C LEU A 78 13.36 10.47 -11.87
N ASN A 79 14.54 10.63 -11.30
CA ASN A 79 15.45 11.72 -11.63
C ASN A 79 16.53 11.21 -12.56
N LEU A 80 16.69 11.85 -13.72
CA LEU A 80 17.79 11.57 -14.61
C LEU A 80 19.07 12.21 -14.08
N VAL A 81 20.02 11.40 -13.64
CA VAL A 81 21.33 11.84 -13.18
C VAL A 81 22.36 11.63 -14.30
N ASN A 82 23.07 12.70 -14.63
CA ASN A 82 24.16 12.66 -15.60
C ASN A 82 25.49 12.82 -14.88
N ILE A 83 26.28 11.77 -14.84
CA ILE A 83 27.64 11.84 -14.30
C ILE A 83 28.63 11.96 -15.46
N LYS A 84 29.44 13.01 -15.42
CA LYS A 84 30.57 13.21 -16.33
C LYS A 84 31.83 12.71 -15.66
N THR A 85 32.35 11.58 -16.12
CA THR A 85 33.63 11.04 -15.64
C THR A 85 34.74 11.27 -16.67
N PRO A 86 35.89 11.85 -16.27
CA PRO A 86 37.02 11.91 -17.15
C PRO A 86 37.57 10.49 -17.41
N VAL A 87 37.81 10.17 -18.65
CA VAL A 87 38.36 8.87 -19.05
C VAL A 87 39.57 9.14 -19.93
N ILE A 88 40.65 8.44 -19.66
CA ILE A 88 41.84 8.47 -20.51
C ILE A 88 41.79 7.33 -21.52
N TYR A 89 41.66 7.68 -22.77
CA TYR A 89 41.69 6.73 -23.87
C TYR A 89 43.15 6.54 -24.30
N LYS A 90 43.68 5.31 -24.22
CA LYS A 90 44.98 4.93 -24.67
C LYS A 90 44.87 4.34 -26.07
N SER A 91 45.42 5.02 -27.04
CA SER A 91 45.48 4.54 -28.43
C SER A 91 46.87 4.85 -29.04
N ALA A 92 47.55 3.83 -29.51
CA ALA A 92 48.84 3.95 -30.19
C ALA A 92 49.92 4.79 -29.47
N GLY A 93 49.94 4.72 -28.13
CA GLY A 93 50.91 5.46 -27.30
C GLY A 93 50.56 6.92 -27.04
N ILE A 94 49.39 7.36 -27.45
CA ILE A 94 48.88 8.70 -27.19
C ILE A 94 47.69 8.61 -26.21
N ASP A 95 47.84 9.27 -25.07
CA ASP A 95 46.77 9.37 -24.07
C ASP A 95 45.90 10.58 -24.41
N THR A 96 44.63 10.30 -24.77
CA THR A 96 43.64 11.36 -24.99
C THR A 96 42.65 11.40 -23.85
N LEU A 97 42.45 12.62 -23.30
CA LEU A 97 41.44 12.83 -22.27
C LEU A 97 40.05 12.94 -22.91
N GLY A 98 39.14 12.04 -22.56
CA GLY A 98 37.75 12.10 -22.97
C GLY A 98 36.82 12.24 -21.74
N ILE A 99 35.57 12.53 -22.02
CA ILE A 99 34.54 12.59 -20.99
C ILE A 99 33.51 11.51 -21.32
N ASN A 100 33.35 10.58 -20.40
CA ASN A 100 32.23 9.63 -20.45
C ASN A 100 31.03 10.22 -19.76
N ASN A 101 29.89 10.27 -20.45
CA ASN A 101 28.61 10.65 -19.88
C ASN A 101 27.84 9.38 -19.48
N ILE A 102 27.76 9.12 -18.21
CA ILE A 102 26.95 8.03 -17.67
C ILE A 102 25.61 8.62 -17.27
N LYS A 103 24.54 8.12 -17.87
CA LYS A 103 23.15 8.48 -17.54
C LYS A 103 22.51 7.33 -16.78
N PHE A 104 21.94 7.60 -15.63
CA PHE A 104 21.14 6.64 -14.90
C PHE A 104 19.94 7.33 -14.25
N TYR A 105 18.92 6.55 -13.93
CA TYR A 105 17.77 7.04 -13.19
C TYR A 105 17.95 6.75 -11.72
N GLU A 106 17.80 7.79 -10.89
CA GLU A 106 17.71 7.69 -9.45
C GLU A 106 16.25 7.74 -9.03
N GLU A 107 15.81 6.78 -8.22
CA GLU A 107 14.45 6.74 -7.67
C GLU A 107 14.40 7.51 -6.36
N THR A 108 13.55 8.53 -6.31
CA THR A 108 13.29 9.29 -5.09
C THR A 108 11.93 8.83 -4.51
N PRO A 109 11.92 8.26 -3.29
CA PRO A 109 10.67 7.84 -2.64
C PRO A 109 9.76 9.04 -2.38
N VAL A 110 8.46 8.82 -2.43
CA VAL A 110 7.49 9.89 -2.15
C VAL A 110 7.52 10.27 -0.68
N PHE A 111 7.54 9.29 0.23
CA PHE A 111 7.51 9.56 1.67
C PHE A 111 8.90 9.53 2.29
N ASN A 112 9.24 10.62 2.99
CA ASN A 112 10.39 10.67 3.89
C ASN A 112 10.06 10.00 5.23
N SER A 113 8.85 10.28 5.75
CA SER A 113 8.31 9.65 6.95
C SER A 113 6.79 9.57 6.84
N PHE A 114 6.20 8.67 7.62
CA PHE A 114 4.74 8.57 7.75
C PHE A 114 4.35 8.08 9.13
N LYS A 115 3.08 8.30 9.48
CA LYS A 115 2.49 7.91 10.75
C LYS A 115 1.02 7.60 10.57
N LEU A 116 0.59 6.44 11.05
CA LEU A 116 -0.83 6.09 11.17
C LEU A 116 -1.24 6.18 12.64
N SER A 117 -2.21 7.02 12.92
CA SER A 117 -2.73 7.24 14.26
C SER A 117 -4.22 6.92 14.35
N VAL A 118 -4.62 6.34 15.47
CA VAL A 118 -6.00 5.97 15.76
C VAL A 118 -6.35 6.49 17.15
N ASN A 119 -7.40 7.30 17.25
CA ASN A 119 -7.85 7.94 18.49
C ASN A 119 -6.73 8.71 19.23
N GLY A 120 -5.92 9.43 18.48
CA GLY A 120 -4.79 10.21 18.99
C GLY A 120 -3.54 9.41 19.36
N GLY A 121 -3.62 8.07 19.38
CA GLY A 121 -2.47 7.20 19.59
C GLY A 121 -1.80 6.79 18.28
N SER A 122 -0.47 6.92 18.19
CA SER A 122 0.28 6.37 17.05
C SER A 122 0.27 4.86 17.12
N THR A 123 -0.31 4.21 16.12
CA THR A 123 -0.26 2.75 15.99
C THR A 123 0.99 2.30 15.27
N HIS A 124 1.32 3.01 14.20
CA HIS A 124 2.52 2.78 13.40
C HIS A 124 3.04 4.10 12.87
N GLY A 125 4.34 4.19 12.72
CA GLY A 125 4.99 5.34 12.11
C GLY A 125 6.49 5.30 12.32
N THR A 126 7.22 5.89 11.39
CA THR A 126 8.68 5.87 11.43
C THR A 126 9.28 6.93 10.54
N ASP A 127 10.48 7.34 10.94
CA ASP A 127 11.42 8.06 10.08
C ASP A 127 12.28 7.09 9.24
N VAL A 128 12.04 5.77 9.37
CA VAL A 128 12.73 4.74 8.58
C VAL A 128 11.72 3.91 7.77
N PRO A 129 11.24 4.42 6.63
CA PRO A 129 10.22 3.74 5.81
C PRO A 129 10.63 2.35 5.34
N LEU A 130 11.94 2.08 5.20
CA LEU A 130 12.47 0.79 4.75
C LEU A 130 12.04 -0.39 5.64
N PHE A 131 11.81 -0.15 6.93
CA PHE A 131 11.30 -1.16 7.85
C PHE A 131 9.94 -1.71 7.40
N TYR A 132 9.03 -0.82 6.99
CA TYR A 132 7.69 -1.18 6.52
C TYR A 132 7.65 -1.65 5.06
N GLN A 133 8.68 -1.31 4.30
CA GLN A 133 8.80 -1.71 2.90
C GLN A 133 9.40 -3.11 2.75
N SER A 134 10.35 -3.49 3.60
CA SER A 134 11.12 -4.72 3.42
C SER A 134 11.00 -5.68 4.59
N TYR A 135 11.28 -5.23 5.82
CA TYR A 135 11.34 -6.12 6.97
C TYR A 135 9.97 -6.67 7.38
N LEU A 136 8.97 -5.81 7.55
CA LEU A 136 7.63 -6.25 7.95
C LEU A 136 6.97 -7.17 6.93
N PRO A 137 6.98 -6.89 5.62
CA PRO A 137 6.47 -7.82 4.63
C PRO A 137 7.19 -9.17 4.66
N TYR A 138 8.51 -9.15 4.80
CA TYR A 138 9.30 -10.38 4.91
C TYR A 138 8.93 -11.19 6.16
N ALA A 139 8.88 -10.55 7.31
CA ALA A 139 8.48 -11.19 8.58
C ALA A 139 7.04 -11.73 8.53
N ALA A 140 6.12 -10.99 7.92
CA ALA A 140 4.75 -11.38 7.68
C ALA A 140 4.62 -12.45 6.58
N GLY A 141 5.69 -12.73 5.85
CA GLY A 141 5.72 -13.64 4.71
C GLY A 141 4.80 -13.22 3.56
N LYS A 142 4.58 -11.96 3.44
CA LYS A 142 3.92 -11.34 2.29
C LYS A 142 4.99 -11.07 1.24
N ASN A 143 4.81 -11.59 0.04
CA ASN A 143 5.64 -11.23 -1.10
C ASN A 143 5.20 -9.86 -1.63
N ILE A 144 5.59 -8.80 -0.93
CA ILE A 144 5.49 -7.46 -1.48
C ILE A 144 6.73 -7.26 -2.32
N THR A 145 6.50 -7.08 -3.58
CA THR A 145 7.47 -7.10 -4.66
C THR A 145 8.64 -6.14 -4.46
N GLY A 146 9.83 -6.66 -4.64
CA GLY A 146 11.07 -5.98 -5.05
C GLY A 146 11.51 -4.73 -4.27
N ASN A 147 12.79 -4.60 -4.12
CA ASN A 147 13.45 -3.60 -3.27
C ASN A 147 13.14 -2.12 -3.57
N ASN A 148 12.51 -1.79 -4.70
CA ASN A 148 12.35 -0.39 -5.13
C ASN A 148 10.89 0.01 -5.37
N ASN A 149 9.93 -0.74 -4.86
CA ASN A 149 8.51 -0.48 -5.17
C ASN A 149 7.87 0.58 -4.26
N HIS A 150 8.57 1.05 -3.23
CA HIS A 150 8.07 2.05 -2.28
C HIS A 150 6.62 1.77 -1.83
N THR A 151 6.33 0.47 -1.63
CA THR A 151 5.06 -0.02 -1.08
C THR A 151 5.31 -0.41 0.35
N TYR A 152 4.47 0.09 1.24
CA TYR A 152 4.60 -0.08 2.68
C TYR A 152 3.51 -0.99 3.21
N PHE A 153 3.86 -1.82 4.17
CA PHE A 153 2.96 -2.78 4.79
C PHE A 153 2.94 -2.61 6.31
N ILE A 154 1.74 -2.57 6.86
CA ILE A 154 1.46 -2.53 8.29
C ILE A 154 0.57 -3.72 8.62
N SER A 155 0.88 -4.48 9.65
CA SER A 155 0.07 -5.59 10.11
C SER A 155 -0.24 -5.48 11.59
N TYR A 156 -1.51 -5.74 11.90
CA TYR A 156 -2.02 -5.90 13.27
C TYR A 156 -2.21 -7.37 13.63
N ASN A 157 -1.95 -8.27 12.67
CA ASN A 157 -1.99 -9.71 12.82
C ASN A 157 -0.68 -10.25 13.40
N LEU A 158 -0.77 -11.24 14.29
CA LEU A 158 0.39 -12.00 14.76
C LEU A 158 0.90 -12.98 13.69
N PHE A 159 -0.05 -13.59 12.96
CA PHE A 159 0.24 -14.59 11.93
C PHE A 159 -0.44 -14.20 10.59
N PRO A 160 0.10 -13.24 9.84
CA PRO A 160 -0.56 -12.70 8.64
C PRO A 160 -0.72 -13.69 7.48
N LYS A 161 0.00 -14.83 7.53
CA LYS A 161 -0.09 -15.89 6.51
C LYS A 161 -1.26 -16.83 6.70
N GLU A 162 -1.80 -16.90 7.91
CA GLU A 162 -2.81 -17.88 8.24
C GLU A 162 -4.21 -17.43 7.79
N TYR A 163 -5.03 -18.42 7.43
CA TYR A 163 -6.43 -18.15 7.07
C TYR A 163 -7.24 -17.68 8.27
N GLN A 164 -6.92 -18.19 9.46
CA GLN A 164 -7.59 -17.79 10.67
C GLN A 164 -7.05 -16.42 11.14
N PRO A 165 -7.93 -15.44 11.41
CA PRO A 165 -7.51 -14.14 11.95
C PRO A 165 -6.78 -14.30 13.27
N SER A 166 -5.65 -13.64 13.42
CA SER A 166 -4.80 -13.71 14.62
C SER A 166 -4.60 -12.37 15.32
N GLY A 167 -5.27 -11.33 14.85
CA GLY A 167 -5.27 -10.00 15.42
C GLY A 167 -5.88 -8.98 14.48
N TYR A 168 -6.38 -7.89 15.03
CA TYR A 168 -6.92 -6.75 14.27
C TYR A 168 -7.01 -5.52 15.17
N VAL A 169 -7.07 -4.34 14.56
CA VAL A 169 -7.46 -3.11 15.23
C VAL A 169 -8.90 -2.78 14.85
N ASN A 170 -9.75 -2.65 15.87
CA ASN A 170 -11.15 -2.30 15.62
C ASN A 170 -11.30 -0.80 15.39
N MET A 171 -11.35 -0.42 14.13
CA MET A 171 -11.50 0.99 13.70
C MET A 171 -12.97 1.42 13.59
N THR A 172 -13.95 0.52 13.80
CA THR A 172 -15.38 0.85 13.67
C THR A 172 -15.85 1.93 14.64
N LYS A 173 -15.29 1.95 15.84
CA LYS A 173 -15.62 2.90 16.90
C LYS A 173 -14.62 4.04 17.02
N SER A 174 -13.61 4.06 16.19
CA SER A 174 -12.59 5.13 16.21
C SER A 174 -13.21 6.41 15.67
N ARG A 175 -13.00 7.51 16.41
CA ARG A 175 -13.44 8.84 16.01
C ARG A 175 -12.45 9.43 15.00
N ASP A 176 -11.17 9.26 15.31
CA ASP A 176 -10.09 9.92 14.61
C ASP A 176 -9.10 8.87 14.11
N ILE A 177 -9.00 8.75 12.80
CA ILE A 177 -8.01 7.94 12.11
C ILE A 177 -7.29 8.88 11.14
N TYR A 178 -6.00 9.11 11.38
CA TYR A 178 -5.20 9.99 10.55
C TYR A 178 -3.99 9.28 9.99
N PHE A 179 -3.72 9.56 8.72
CA PHE A 179 -2.46 9.25 8.07
C PHE A 179 -1.69 10.57 7.88
N SER A 180 -0.63 10.73 8.65
CA SER A 180 0.28 11.88 8.58
C SER A 180 1.51 11.49 7.78
N TYR A 181 2.08 12.41 7.03
CA TYR A 181 3.25 12.14 6.20
C TYR A 181 4.14 13.38 6.05
N SER A 182 5.40 13.12 5.69
CA SER A 182 6.36 14.14 5.26
C SER A 182 6.91 13.76 3.88
N SER A 183 6.96 14.74 2.97
CA SER A 183 7.38 14.50 1.58
C SER A 183 7.95 15.75 0.94
N ASN A 184 9.23 15.74 0.62
CA ASN A 184 9.88 16.84 -0.11
C ASN A 184 9.33 17.00 -1.52
N LEU A 185 8.79 15.95 -2.12
CA LEU A 185 8.22 16.00 -3.48
C LEU A 185 6.90 16.79 -3.50
N ILE A 186 6.06 16.58 -2.49
CA ILE A 186 4.78 17.29 -2.36
C ILE A 186 5.03 18.75 -2.02
N GLU A 187 6.03 19.05 -1.19
CA GLU A 187 6.48 20.42 -0.90
C GLU A 187 6.95 21.14 -2.17
N ASN A 188 7.51 20.42 -3.13
CA ASN A 188 7.92 20.95 -4.44
C ASN A 188 6.79 20.93 -5.50
N HIS A 189 5.53 20.89 -5.07
CA HIS A 189 4.34 20.94 -5.93
C HIS A 189 4.16 19.75 -6.89
N THR A 190 4.80 18.61 -6.65
CA THR A 190 4.55 17.41 -7.43
C THR A 190 3.21 16.79 -6.99
N PRO A 191 2.22 16.66 -7.88
CA PRO A 191 0.95 16.04 -7.53
C PRO A 191 1.14 14.53 -7.34
N VAL A 192 0.68 14.02 -6.20
CA VAL A 192 0.83 12.63 -5.81
C VAL A 192 -0.49 12.08 -5.31
N LYS A 193 -0.80 10.83 -5.67
CA LYS A 193 -1.93 10.09 -5.12
C LYS A 193 -1.46 9.03 -4.13
N LEU A 194 -2.12 8.99 -2.99
CA LEU A 194 -2.00 7.91 -2.01
C LEU A 194 -3.02 6.83 -2.35
N TYR A 195 -2.55 5.60 -2.43
CA TYR A 195 -3.36 4.40 -2.51
C TYR A 195 -3.19 3.61 -1.22
N LEU A 196 -4.30 3.31 -0.57
CA LEU A 196 -4.32 2.56 0.67
C LEU A 196 -5.28 1.39 0.52
N HIS A 197 -4.77 0.18 0.71
CA HIS A 197 -5.51 -1.06 0.66
C HIS A 197 -5.57 -1.66 2.06
N ALA A 198 -6.75 -1.68 2.66
CA ALA A 198 -6.98 -2.28 3.96
C ALA A 198 -7.64 -3.65 3.80
N THR A 199 -7.09 -4.64 4.51
CA THR A 199 -7.72 -5.95 4.70
C THR A 199 -8.46 -5.93 6.02
N ALA A 200 -9.75 -6.19 5.99
CA ALA A 200 -10.62 -6.15 7.13
C ALA A 200 -11.36 -7.47 7.35
N ILE A 201 -11.62 -7.77 8.62
CA ILE A 201 -12.48 -8.89 8.99
C ILE A 201 -13.94 -8.45 8.87
N ASN A 202 -14.75 -9.28 8.26
CA ASN A 202 -16.20 -9.08 8.18
C ASN A 202 -16.93 -10.40 8.41
N PHE A 203 -18.21 -10.30 8.72
CA PHE A 203 -19.09 -11.45 8.85
C PHE A 203 -20.14 -11.40 7.75
N LEU A 204 -20.19 -12.47 6.98
CA LEU A 204 -21.31 -12.74 6.08
C LEU A 204 -22.40 -13.43 6.91
N VAL A 205 -23.50 -12.73 7.13
CA VAL A 205 -24.69 -13.26 7.81
C VAL A 205 -25.67 -13.67 6.73
N TYR A 206 -26.16 -14.88 6.80
CA TYR A 206 -27.10 -15.42 5.81
C TYR A 206 -28.24 -16.18 6.47
N ASN A 207 -29.39 -16.10 5.84
CA ASN A 207 -30.59 -16.87 6.17
C ASN A 207 -31.23 -17.35 4.85
N ASN A 208 -32.38 -18.02 4.94
CA ASN A 208 -33.11 -18.58 3.80
C ASN A 208 -33.38 -17.63 2.65
N VAL A 209 -33.37 -16.33 2.90
CA VAL A 209 -33.82 -15.32 1.93
C VAL A 209 -32.73 -14.29 1.60
N THR A 210 -31.86 -14.01 2.54
CA THR A 210 -30.92 -12.90 2.42
C THR A 210 -29.51 -13.26 2.89
N ALA A 211 -28.53 -12.64 2.27
CA ALA A 211 -27.15 -12.63 2.74
C ALA A 211 -26.69 -11.18 2.81
N CYS A 212 -26.11 -10.79 3.94
CA CYS A 212 -25.61 -9.44 4.14
C CYS A 212 -24.28 -9.42 4.90
N LEU A 213 -23.51 -8.37 4.68
CA LEU A 213 -22.29 -8.11 5.44
C LEU A 213 -22.65 -7.39 6.73
N ASN A 214 -22.06 -7.80 7.84
CA ASN A 214 -22.28 -7.17 9.15
C ASN A 214 -21.71 -5.74 9.20
N PHE A 215 -20.56 -5.54 8.57
CA PHE A 215 -19.93 -4.23 8.40
C PHE A 215 -20.04 -3.84 6.92
N ALA A 216 -21.23 -3.41 6.51
CA ALA A 216 -21.47 -2.90 5.17
C ALA A 216 -21.43 -1.37 5.16
N LYS A 217 -20.66 -0.82 4.24
CA LYS A 217 -20.77 0.55 3.79
C LYS A 217 -20.75 0.58 2.28
#